data_18bce5b669df3eae8ff4be5a3c405b0b
#
_entry.id   18bce5b669df3eae8ff4be5a3c405b0b
#
_cell.length_a   1.000
_cell.length_b   1.000
_cell.length_c   1.000
_cell.angle_alpha   90.00
_cell.angle_beta   90.00
_cell.angle_gamma   90.00
#
_symmetry.space_group_name_H-M   'P 1'
#
loop_
_entity.id
_entity.type
_entity.pdbx_description
1 polymer ?
#
loop_
_entity_poly.entity_id
_entity_poly.type
_entity_poly.pdbx_seq_one_letter_code
_entity_poly.pdbx_strand_id
1 'polypeptide(L)'
;FREKSILAGILVLCLIVLLPIGYRFIQNEKEAQQSMDEVLVNAFLDLDESITEDRAKVKALCTNYNSKEFRTLCMKLPQKYLYKTEIIEEIAAYDYSRYGDYDLPDLFSFFVGLEHKAQQNTLTQEDAENLLSLFDLWKSCNWNRVTAERFSQDPQIKEMIREMNSAIERYEMLEY
;
A
#
# COMPACT_ATOMS: atom_id res chain seq x y z
N PHE A 1 22.83 26.20 -52.18
CA PHE A 1 21.81 26.99 -51.39
C PHE A 1 20.48 26.29 -51.35
N ARG A 2 20.01 25.66 -52.43
CA ARG A 2 18.67 25.02 -52.54
C ARG A 2 18.52 23.78 -51.66
N GLU A 3 19.54 22.95 -51.49
CA GLU A 3 19.52 21.74 -50.65
C GLU A 3 19.42 22.07 -49.16
N LYS A 4 20.13 23.09 -48.69
CA LYS A 4 20.07 23.53 -47.27
C LYS A 4 18.67 24.07 -46.89
N SER A 5 17.98 24.71 -47.86
CA SER A 5 16.62 25.22 -47.65
C SER A 5 15.58 24.10 -47.61
N ILE A 6 15.76 23.04 -48.39
CA ILE A 6 14.89 21.84 -48.37
C ILE A 6 15.07 21.08 -47.06
N LEU A 7 16.31 20.90 -46.62
CA LEU A 7 16.63 20.23 -45.37
C LEU A 7 16.05 20.96 -44.17
N ALA A 8 16.16 22.29 -44.13
CA ALA A 8 15.57 23.12 -43.10
C ALA A 8 14.03 23.04 -43.10
N GLY A 9 13.39 22.99 -44.27
CA GLY A 9 11.95 22.81 -44.41
C GLY A 9 11.45 21.46 -43.86
N ILE A 10 12.19 20.37 -44.18
CA ILE A 10 11.89 19.03 -43.66
C ILE A 10 12.04 19.00 -42.15
N LEU A 11 13.05 19.61 -41.59
CA LEU A 11 13.33 19.64 -40.15
C LEU A 11 12.22 20.40 -39.37
N VAL A 12 11.76 21.52 -39.91
CA VAL A 12 10.64 22.28 -39.37
C VAL A 12 9.35 21.47 -39.42
N LEU A 13 9.09 20.75 -40.49
CA LEU A 13 7.91 19.92 -40.67
C LEU A 13 7.92 18.74 -39.69
N CYS A 14 9.09 18.10 -39.49
CA CYS A 14 9.26 17.07 -38.46
C CYS A 14 8.99 17.61 -37.06
N LEU A 15 9.49 18.79 -36.72
CA LEU A 15 9.23 19.40 -35.41
C LEU A 15 7.74 19.71 -35.19
N ILE A 16 7.07 20.24 -36.22
CA ILE A 16 5.61 20.55 -36.14
C ILE A 16 4.79 19.28 -35.89
N VAL A 17 5.19 18.13 -36.42
CA VAL A 17 4.47 16.87 -36.24
C VAL A 17 4.88 16.17 -34.93
N LEU A 18 6.16 16.15 -34.59
CA LEU A 18 6.66 15.41 -33.43
C LEU A 18 6.37 16.11 -32.10
N LEU A 19 6.38 17.44 -32.07
CA LEU A 19 6.09 18.18 -30.83
C LEU A 19 4.69 17.91 -30.25
N PRO A 20 3.59 17.97 -31.05
CA PRO A 20 2.25 17.65 -30.55
C PRO A 20 2.11 16.19 -30.12
N ILE A 21 2.76 15.26 -30.83
CA ILE A 21 2.74 13.84 -30.48
C ILE A 21 3.48 13.62 -29.14
N GLY A 22 4.66 14.17 -29.00
CA GLY A 22 5.42 14.12 -27.75
C GLY A 22 4.67 14.77 -26.58
N TYR A 23 4.04 15.92 -26.82
CA TYR A 23 3.23 16.59 -25.80
C TYR A 23 2.03 15.74 -25.36
N ARG A 24 1.30 15.14 -26.31
CA ARG A 24 0.18 14.23 -25.99
C ARG A 24 0.65 13.01 -25.22
N PHE A 25 1.78 12.43 -25.59
CA PHE A 25 2.35 11.29 -24.87
C PHE A 25 2.66 11.64 -23.40
N ILE A 26 3.32 12.79 -23.18
CA ILE A 26 3.63 13.28 -21.83
C ILE A 26 2.36 13.57 -21.02
N GLN A 27 1.31 14.12 -21.66
CA GLN A 27 0.05 14.38 -20.98
C GLN A 27 -0.66 13.08 -20.59
N ASN A 28 -0.75 12.12 -21.50
CA ASN A 28 -1.37 10.83 -21.24
C ASN A 28 -0.64 10.07 -20.11
N GLU A 29 0.70 10.16 -20.09
CA GLU A 29 1.49 9.55 -19.01
C GLU A 29 1.21 10.21 -17.65
N LYS A 30 1.12 11.54 -17.61
CA LYS A 30 0.76 12.27 -16.37
C LYS A 30 -0.65 11.94 -15.89
N GLU A 31 -1.62 11.86 -16.79
CA GLU A 31 -3.00 11.49 -16.45
C GLU A 31 -3.08 10.05 -15.92
N ALA A 32 -2.35 9.13 -16.54
CA ALA A 32 -2.25 7.74 -16.06
C ALA A 32 -1.61 7.68 -14.67
N GLN A 33 -0.51 8.40 -14.44
CA GLN A 33 0.15 8.47 -13.14
C GLN A 33 -0.76 9.06 -12.06
N GLN A 34 -1.47 10.16 -12.37
CA GLN A 34 -2.42 10.76 -11.43
C GLN A 34 -3.55 9.80 -11.06
N SER A 35 -4.07 9.06 -12.05
CA SER A 35 -5.08 8.03 -11.82
C SER A 35 -4.57 6.92 -10.89
N MET A 36 -3.33 6.48 -11.06
CA MET A 36 -2.72 5.48 -10.18
C MET A 36 -2.49 6.01 -8.77
N ASP A 37 -2.01 7.25 -8.62
CA ASP A 37 -1.86 7.90 -7.32
C ASP A 37 -3.22 7.97 -6.58
N GLU A 38 -4.31 8.28 -7.28
CA GLU A 38 -5.67 8.31 -6.73
C GLU A 38 -6.15 6.93 -6.29
N VAL A 39 -5.91 5.88 -7.09
CA VAL A 39 -6.29 4.50 -6.74
C VAL A 39 -5.50 4.04 -5.52
N LEU A 40 -4.20 4.30 -5.49
CA LEU A 40 -3.34 3.94 -4.36
C LEU A 40 -3.78 4.62 -3.06
N VAL A 41 -4.04 5.92 -3.10
CA VAL A 41 -4.55 6.68 -1.94
C VAL A 41 -5.86 6.11 -1.44
N ASN A 42 -6.80 5.83 -2.34
CA ASN A 42 -8.08 5.25 -1.95
C ASN A 42 -7.92 3.87 -1.30
N ALA A 43 -7.02 3.02 -1.83
CA ALA A 43 -6.72 1.72 -1.21
C ALA A 43 -6.18 1.88 0.22
N PHE A 44 -5.29 2.84 0.46
CA PHE A 44 -4.77 3.15 1.80
C PHE A 44 -5.84 3.71 2.74
N LEU A 45 -6.74 4.57 2.26
CA LEU A 45 -7.84 5.10 3.07
C LEU A 45 -8.85 4.01 3.43
N ASP A 46 -9.18 3.13 2.50
CA ASP A 46 -10.02 1.95 2.75
C ASP A 46 -9.37 0.99 3.77
N LEU A 47 -8.05 0.87 3.70
CA LEU A 47 -7.27 0.10 4.67
C LEU A 47 -7.33 0.77 6.05
N ASP A 48 -7.18 2.10 6.12
CA ASP A 48 -7.26 2.87 7.37
C ASP A 48 -8.62 2.73 8.06
N GLU A 49 -9.71 2.79 7.30
CA GLU A 49 -11.05 2.57 7.86
C GLU A 49 -11.18 1.18 8.48
N SER A 50 -10.70 0.15 7.76
CA SER A 50 -10.74 -1.23 8.23
C SER A 50 -9.88 -1.45 9.47
N ILE A 51 -8.66 -0.91 9.48
CA ILE A 51 -7.73 -1.00 10.61
C ILE A 51 -8.29 -0.25 11.82
N THR A 52 -8.91 0.91 11.61
CA THR A 52 -9.53 1.69 12.70
C THR A 52 -10.62 0.90 13.41
N GLU A 53 -11.49 0.24 12.64
CA GLU A 53 -12.55 -0.61 13.18
C GLU A 53 -11.98 -1.82 13.95
N ASP A 54 -11.05 -2.54 13.33
CA ASP A 54 -10.53 -3.78 13.91
C ASP A 54 -9.57 -3.51 15.07
N ARG A 55 -8.80 -2.42 15.04
CA ARG A 55 -7.98 -1.98 16.17
C ARG A 55 -8.78 -1.82 17.46
N ALA A 56 -9.97 -1.21 17.37
CA ALA A 56 -10.83 -1.06 18.53
C ALA A 56 -11.27 -2.42 19.11
N LYS A 57 -11.58 -3.39 18.23
CA LYS A 57 -11.92 -4.77 18.62
C LYS A 57 -10.72 -5.51 19.22
N VAL A 58 -9.56 -5.44 18.55
CA VAL A 58 -8.32 -6.05 19.03
C VAL A 58 -7.95 -5.51 20.41
N LYS A 59 -7.98 -4.20 20.59
CA LYS A 59 -7.70 -3.57 21.88
C LYS A 59 -8.63 -4.04 23.00
N ALA A 60 -9.90 -4.22 22.70
CA ALA A 60 -10.88 -4.72 23.68
C ALA A 60 -10.69 -6.20 24.02
N LEU A 61 -10.17 -7.01 23.10
CA LEU A 61 -10.04 -8.46 23.22
C LEU A 61 -8.61 -8.93 23.51
N CYS A 62 -7.61 -8.06 23.46
CA CYS A 62 -6.19 -8.40 23.56
C CYS A 62 -5.86 -9.17 24.85
N THR A 63 -6.44 -8.79 26.00
CA THR A 63 -6.27 -9.50 27.27
C THR A 63 -7.05 -10.83 27.35
N ASN A 64 -7.93 -11.09 26.40
CA ASN A 64 -8.72 -12.31 26.30
C ASN A 64 -8.52 -12.96 24.91
N TYR A 65 -7.25 -13.08 24.50
CA TYR A 65 -6.83 -13.55 23.19
C TYR A 65 -7.30 -14.97 22.84
N ASN A 66 -7.54 -15.82 23.83
CA ASN A 66 -8.05 -17.18 23.65
C ASN A 66 -9.58 -17.25 23.57
N SER A 67 -10.28 -16.11 23.61
CA SER A 67 -11.73 -16.07 23.45
C SER A 67 -12.18 -16.49 22.05
N LYS A 68 -13.41 -16.98 21.95
CA LYS A 68 -14.02 -17.29 20.65
C LYS A 68 -14.11 -16.04 19.75
N GLU A 69 -14.37 -14.89 20.36
CA GLU A 69 -14.50 -13.60 19.69
C GLU A 69 -13.19 -13.18 19.04
N PHE A 70 -12.07 -13.29 19.75
CA PHE A 70 -10.75 -12.94 19.21
C PHE A 70 -10.33 -13.90 18.10
N ARG A 71 -10.53 -15.20 18.27
CA ARG A 71 -10.28 -16.20 17.23
C ARG A 71 -11.11 -15.94 15.97
N THR A 72 -12.40 -15.62 16.13
CA THR A 72 -13.28 -15.29 15.01
C THR A 72 -12.81 -14.02 14.29
N LEU A 73 -12.30 -13.04 15.02
CA LEU A 73 -11.68 -11.84 14.43
C LEU A 73 -10.48 -12.24 13.56
N CYS A 74 -9.50 -12.96 14.12
CA CYS A 74 -8.30 -13.39 13.40
C CYS A 74 -8.62 -14.20 12.14
N MET A 75 -9.58 -15.11 12.20
CA MET A 75 -10.03 -15.90 11.04
C MET A 75 -10.64 -15.08 9.90
N LYS A 76 -11.06 -13.84 10.15
CA LYS A 76 -11.66 -12.97 9.15
C LYS A 76 -10.69 -11.95 8.56
N LEU A 77 -9.55 -11.72 9.20
CA LEU A 77 -8.59 -10.71 8.74
C LEU A 77 -8.14 -10.93 7.30
N PRO A 78 -7.67 -12.13 6.87
CA PRO A 78 -7.18 -12.30 5.51
C PRO A 78 -8.25 -11.94 4.47
N GLN A 79 -9.47 -12.44 4.60
CA GLN A 79 -10.54 -12.14 3.66
C GLN A 79 -10.91 -10.66 3.64
N LYS A 80 -10.87 -9.98 4.79
CA LYS A 80 -11.22 -8.55 4.91
C LYS A 80 -10.17 -7.65 4.23
N TYR A 81 -8.89 -8.05 4.29
CA TYR A 81 -7.78 -7.21 3.87
C TYR A 81 -7.23 -7.57 2.47
N LEU A 82 -7.45 -8.80 1.98
CA LEU A 82 -6.91 -9.33 0.72
C LEU A 82 -7.00 -8.33 -0.44
N TYR A 83 -8.21 -7.92 -0.79
CA TYR A 83 -8.42 -7.04 -1.95
C TYR A 83 -7.70 -5.69 -1.85
N LYS A 84 -7.56 -5.17 -0.63
CA LYS A 84 -6.94 -3.85 -0.39
C LYS A 84 -5.41 -3.93 -0.50
N THR A 85 -4.81 -4.99 0.04
CA THR A 85 -3.38 -5.24 -0.08
C THR A 85 -2.99 -5.61 -1.50
N GLU A 86 -3.79 -6.43 -2.20
CA GLU A 86 -3.56 -6.78 -3.62
C GLU A 86 -3.49 -5.53 -4.52
N ILE A 87 -4.39 -4.56 -4.37
CA ILE A 87 -4.34 -3.31 -5.16
C ILE A 87 -3.03 -2.56 -4.91
N ILE A 88 -2.59 -2.47 -3.66
CA ILE A 88 -1.34 -1.79 -3.29
C ILE A 88 -0.14 -2.51 -3.90
N GLU A 89 -0.08 -3.83 -3.77
CA GLU A 89 0.97 -4.68 -4.33
C GLU A 89 1.03 -4.61 -5.86
N GLU A 90 -0.12 -4.66 -6.55
CA GLU A 90 -0.20 -4.55 -8.01
C GLU A 90 0.33 -3.19 -8.50
N ILE A 91 0.00 -2.09 -7.83
CA ILE A 91 0.50 -0.76 -8.18
C ILE A 91 1.99 -0.66 -7.91
N ALA A 92 2.45 -1.17 -6.76
CA ALA A 92 3.88 -1.20 -6.41
C ALA A 92 4.69 -2.03 -7.42
N ALA A 93 4.16 -3.17 -7.88
CA ALA A 93 4.79 -4.01 -8.88
C ALA A 93 4.79 -3.38 -10.29
N TYR A 94 3.75 -2.63 -10.65
CA TYR A 94 3.63 -1.99 -11.96
C TYR A 94 4.73 -0.95 -12.21
N ASP A 95 5.00 -0.09 -11.23
CA ASP A 95 6.10 0.87 -11.27
C ASP A 95 6.84 0.87 -9.93
N TYR A 96 7.69 -0.13 -9.75
CA TYR A 96 8.46 -0.33 -8.52
C TYR A 96 9.36 0.86 -8.19
N SER A 97 9.86 1.57 -9.20
CA SER A 97 10.73 2.73 -8.99
C SER A 97 10.00 3.88 -8.29
N ARG A 98 8.69 3.98 -8.50
CA ARG A 98 7.84 5.04 -7.94
C ARG A 98 7.08 4.59 -6.70
N TYR A 99 6.55 3.37 -6.71
CA TYR A 99 5.59 2.89 -5.72
C TYR A 99 6.11 1.76 -4.83
N GLY A 100 7.31 1.23 -5.08
CA GLY A 100 7.86 0.11 -4.30
C GLY A 100 7.98 0.37 -2.80
N ASP A 101 8.17 1.65 -2.40
CA ASP A 101 8.18 2.03 -0.98
C ASP A 101 6.80 1.94 -0.29
N TYR A 102 5.73 1.71 -1.06
CA TYR A 102 4.36 1.57 -0.55
C TYR A 102 3.89 0.12 -0.46
N ASP A 103 4.75 -0.82 -0.87
CA ASP A 103 4.46 -2.24 -0.83
C ASP A 103 4.31 -2.76 0.61
N LEU A 104 3.32 -3.62 0.81
CA LEU A 104 2.99 -4.24 2.10
C LEU A 104 2.99 -5.78 1.99
N PRO A 105 4.06 -6.40 1.45
CA PRO A 105 4.06 -7.82 1.08
C PRO A 105 3.82 -8.74 2.28
N ASP A 106 4.25 -8.33 3.46
CA ASP A 106 4.22 -9.17 4.65
C ASP A 106 2.93 -9.03 5.46
N LEU A 107 2.16 -7.94 5.24
CA LEU A 107 0.94 -7.68 6.02
C LEU A 107 -0.13 -8.75 5.79
N PHE A 108 -0.35 -9.15 4.53
CA PHE A 108 -1.31 -10.20 4.22
C PHE A 108 -0.84 -11.56 4.75
N SER A 109 0.44 -11.89 4.58
CA SER A 109 1.05 -13.12 5.11
C SER A 109 0.91 -13.22 6.63
N PHE A 110 1.13 -12.11 7.34
CA PHE A 110 0.90 -12.04 8.78
C PHE A 110 -0.55 -12.34 9.18
N PHE A 111 -1.53 -11.80 8.45
CA PHE A 111 -2.94 -12.11 8.72
C PHE A 111 -3.28 -13.57 8.45
N VAL A 112 -2.72 -14.18 7.39
CA VAL A 112 -2.88 -15.62 7.10
C VAL A 112 -2.27 -16.46 8.22
N GLY A 113 -1.11 -16.08 8.75
CA GLY A 113 -0.50 -16.72 9.91
C GLY A 113 -1.41 -16.70 11.15
N LEU A 114 -2.01 -15.54 11.46
CA LEU A 114 -2.96 -15.41 12.56
C LEU A 114 -4.23 -16.24 12.34
N GLU A 115 -4.75 -16.30 11.11
CA GLU A 115 -5.89 -17.15 10.78
C GLU A 115 -5.57 -18.62 11.06
N HIS A 116 -4.42 -19.10 10.62
CA HIS A 116 -3.98 -20.47 10.81
C HIS A 116 -3.85 -20.82 12.31
N LYS A 117 -3.20 -19.96 13.09
CA LYS A 117 -3.13 -20.11 14.56
C LYS A 117 -4.52 -20.10 15.21
N ALA A 118 -5.44 -19.25 14.74
CA ALA A 118 -6.81 -19.20 15.24
C ALA A 118 -7.57 -20.51 14.97
N GLN A 119 -7.40 -21.10 13.78
CA GLN A 119 -7.99 -22.39 13.40
C GLN A 119 -7.45 -23.54 14.27
N GLN A 120 -6.15 -23.51 14.58
CA GLN A 120 -5.47 -24.52 15.41
C GLN A 120 -5.64 -24.30 16.93
N ASN A 121 -6.26 -23.21 17.37
CA ASN A 121 -6.32 -22.78 18.77
C ASN A 121 -4.93 -22.57 19.41
N THR A 122 -3.97 -22.10 18.66
CA THR A 122 -2.58 -21.86 19.11
C THR A 122 -2.23 -20.37 19.24
N LEU A 123 -3.24 -19.47 19.15
CA LEU A 123 -3.03 -18.03 19.37
C LEU A 123 -2.47 -17.77 20.77
N THR A 124 -1.52 -16.88 20.85
CA THR A 124 -0.84 -16.47 22.08
C THR A 124 -1.20 -15.02 22.46
N GLN A 125 -0.83 -14.63 23.66
CA GLN A 125 -0.92 -13.21 24.08
C GLN A 125 -0.05 -12.33 23.20
N GLU A 126 1.13 -12.81 22.80
CA GLU A 126 2.06 -12.12 21.94
C GLU A 126 1.49 -11.85 20.54
N ASP A 127 0.75 -12.80 19.96
CA ASP A 127 0.06 -12.59 18.67
C ASP A 127 -0.94 -11.43 18.75
N ALA A 128 -1.69 -11.34 19.86
CA ALA A 128 -2.64 -10.26 20.06
C ALA A 128 -1.95 -8.90 20.26
N GLU A 129 -0.84 -8.86 20.98
CA GLU A 129 -0.03 -7.66 21.21
C GLU A 129 0.66 -7.21 19.92
N ASN A 130 1.17 -8.13 19.12
CA ASN A 130 1.78 -7.85 17.83
C ASN A 130 0.76 -7.27 16.85
N LEU A 131 -0.43 -7.87 16.76
CA LEU A 131 -1.51 -7.37 15.93
C LEU A 131 -1.94 -5.95 16.36
N LEU A 132 -2.09 -5.70 17.65
CA LEU A 132 -2.42 -4.39 18.17
C LEU A 132 -1.32 -3.38 17.86
N SER A 133 -0.06 -3.76 18.02
CA SER A 133 1.11 -2.90 17.74
C SER A 133 1.19 -2.51 16.27
N LEU A 134 0.89 -3.42 15.33
CA LEU A 134 0.83 -3.10 13.90
C LEU A 134 -0.29 -2.10 13.60
N PHE A 135 -1.45 -2.27 14.20
CA PHE A 135 -2.55 -1.32 14.01
C PHE A 135 -2.28 0.04 14.67
N ASP A 136 -1.57 0.06 15.80
CA ASP A 136 -1.13 1.31 16.44
C ASP A 136 -0.10 2.05 15.58
N LEU A 137 0.82 1.32 14.97
CA LEU A 137 1.81 1.86 14.06
C LEU A 137 1.15 2.49 12.82
N TRP A 138 0.17 1.80 12.21
CA TRP A 138 -0.64 2.35 11.13
C TRP A 138 -1.30 3.67 11.52
N LYS A 139 -1.87 3.74 12.72
CA LYS A 139 -2.56 4.95 13.24
C LYS A 139 -1.62 6.05 13.67
N SER A 140 -0.30 5.85 13.64
CA SER A 140 0.68 6.94 13.85
C SER A 140 0.65 7.95 12.70
N CYS A 141 0.23 7.54 11.50
CA CYS A 141 0.02 8.44 10.36
C CYS A 141 -1.30 9.22 10.46
N ASN A 142 -1.27 10.47 9.97
CA ASN A 142 -2.45 11.32 9.92
C ASN A 142 -3.19 11.18 8.58
N TRP A 143 -3.96 10.09 8.44
CA TRP A 143 -4.68 9.75 7.22
C TRP A 143 -5.68 10.82 6.77
N ASN A 144 -6.20 11.66 7.66
CA ASN A 144 -7.14 12.74 7.32
C ASN A 144 -6.52 13.87 6.46
N ARG A 145 -5.20 13.90 6.32
CA ARG A 145 -4.48 14.90 5.52
C ARG A 145 -3.90 14.35 4.23
N VAL A 146 -4.12 13.06 3.99
CA VAL A 146 -3.59 12.37 2.81
C VAL A 146 -4.45 12.71 1.60
N THR A 147 -3.81 13.27 0.58
CA THR A 147 -4.39 13.54 -0.74
C THR A 147 -3.49 12.95 -1.81
N ALA A 148 -4.02 12.62 -2.99
CA ALA A 148 -3.23 12.05 -4.09
C ALA A 148 -2.00 12.90 -4.43
N GLU A 149 -2.11 14.22 -4.39
CA GLU A 149 -0.99 15.15 -4.68
C GLU A 149 0.14 15.09 -3.66
N ARG A 150 -0.16 14.76 -2.40
CA ARG A 150 0.79 14.76 -1.28
C ARG A 150 1.28 13.36 -0.93
N PHE A 151 0.52 12.34 -1.28
CA PHE A 151 0.77 10.97 -0.87
C PHE A 151 2.17 10.50 -1.27
N SER A 152 2.53 10.67 -2.54
CA SER A 152 3.85 10.24 -3.06
C SER A 152 5.04 11.02 -2.47
N GLN A 153 4.77 12.11 -1.77
CA GLN A 153 5.79 12.98 -1.17
C GLN A 153 5.81 12.92 0.36
N ASP A 154 4.86 12.19 0.98
CA ASP A 154 4.78 12.13 2.44
C ASP A 154 5.77 11.11 3.01
N PRO A 155 6.86 11.57 3.64
CA PRO A 155 7.87 10.66 4.19
C PRO A 155 7.35 9.84 5.38
N GLN A 156 6.30 10.31 6.08
CA GLN A 156 5.75 9.62 7.25
C GLN A 156 5.06 8.32 6.85
N ILE A 157 4.36 8.30 5.69
CA ILE A 157 3.71 7.09 5.18
C ILE A 157 4.75 6.04 4.82
N LYS A 158 5.79 6.42 4.08
CA LYS A 158 6.87 5.50 3.69
C LYS A 158 7.61 4.94 4.91
N GLU A 159 7.88 5.78 5.88
CA GLU A 159 8.54 5.34 7.13
C GLU A 159 7.65 4.37 7.91
N MET A 160 6.37 4.68 8.06
CA MET A 160 5.41 3.79 8.72
C MET A 160 5.34 2.42 8.03
N ILE A 161 5.28 2.37 6.69
CA ILE A 161 5.26 1.11 5.93
C ILE A 161 6.55 0.31 6.18
N ARG A 162 7.70 0.98 6.14
CA ARG A 162 9.00 0.33 6.43
C ARG A 162 9.05 -0.23 7.84
N GLU A 163 8.57 0.52 8.83
CA GLU A 163 8.49 0.07 10.22
C GLU A 163 7.52 -1.12 10.38
N MET A 164 6.38 -1.11 9.67
CA MET A 164 5.44 -2.23 9.67
C MET A 164 6.06 -3.50 9.10
N ASN A 165 6.66 -3.44 7.91
CA ASN A 165 7.33 -4.58 7.29
C ASN A 165 8.45 -5.11 8.21
N SER A 166 9.28 -4.23 8.76
CA SER A 166 10.32 -4.64 9.72
C SER A 166 9.77 -5.23 11.03
N ALA A 167 8.58 -4.81 11.46
CA ALA A 167 7.93 -5.40 12.63
C ALA A 167 7.42 -6.81 12.33
N ILE A 168 6.80 -7.01 11.17
CA ILE A 168 6.28 -8.31 10.72
C ILE A 168 7.44 -9.32 10.57
N GLU A 169 8.53 -8.94 9.89
CA GLU A 169 9.72 -9.79 9.78
C GLU A 169 10.24 -10.25 11.13
N ARG A 170 10.25 -9.39 12.14
CA ARG A 170 10.68 -9.76 13.51
C ARG A 170 9.72 -10.74 14.17
N TYR A 171 8.41 -10.61 13.94
CA TYR A 171 7.42 -11.53 14.49
C TYR A 171 7.51 -12.91 13.86
N GLU A 172 7.78 -13.00 12.55
CA GLU A 172 7.98 -14.28 11.85
C GLU A 172 9.26 -14.98 12.24
N MET A 173 10.36 -14.26 12.52
CA MET A 173 11.63 -14.84 12.95
C MET A 173 11.59 -15.45 14.36
N LEU A 174 10.61 -15.11 15.19
CA LEU A 174 10.44 -15.69 16.54
C LEU A 174 9.72 -17.05 16.52
N GLU A 175 9.20 -17.48 15.35
CA GLU A 175 8.45 -18.74 15.20
C GLU A 175 9.30 -19.92 14.70
N TYR A 176 10.58 -19.71 14.39
CA TYR A 176 11.56 -20.73 13.99
C TYR A 176 12.64 -20.89 15.04
#